data_08ded7535462662ab6f75b1685bbb4aa
#
_entry.id   08ded7535462662ab6f75b1685bbb4aa
#
_cell.length_a   1.000
_cell.length_b   1.000
_cell.length_c   1.000
_cell.angle_alpha   90.00
_cell.angle_beta   90.00
_cell.angle_gamma   90.00
#
_symmetry.space_group_name_H-M   'P 1'
#
loop_
_entity.id
_entity.type
_entity.pdbx_description
1 polymer ?
#
loop_
_entity_poly.entity_id
_entity_poly.type
_entity_poly.pdbx_seq_one_letter_code
_entity_poly.pdbx_strand_id
1 'polypeptide(L)'
;MSNKRNPTLRQHYVPVKFLSAWADDGVLWVRYGHSEPRETSLYGCGFEKGIYTLPQLGFEEYMEVSRFAEDTFKGDEDMLRSYMQMITFPWMWKLVSDGKLTRSEECVLMDMVTQRFISKATMDLMQRVNDKVHSGATVPDDIMEVVDRKNVEGLEDQMCRYETAFWVILDALRRGDVSPLNDKNNVLAFVDYTLTQFLRTPKYLELARTIEANYNEKVAKHIRLAIVYRFKKHLLAEINSMKKVYRIELIRNDTNLDFIIGDVPIVNLEGHEYPKHMDMFLPISPRLAVFMGEKSRLRTENSYLLSLDSESVDSLNRRICEESVLQIYAKSKDVLVGRDYCAMNLLPYSEVYSS
;
A
#
# COMPACT_ATOMS: atom_id res chain seq x y z
N MET A 1 4.50 -8.87 -33.11
CA MET A 1 3.51 -9.51 -32.23
C MET A 1 3.65 -8.88 -30.85
N SER A 2 2.79 -7.94 -30.48
CA SER A 2 2.77 -7.29 -29.18
C SER A 2 2.32 -8.34 -28.16
N ASN A 3 3.17 -8.66 -27.18
CA ASN A 3 2.78 -9.47 -26.05
C ASN A 3 1.72 -8.67 -25.28
N LYS A 4 0.44 -8.93 -25.53
CA LYS A 4 -0.65 -8.41 -24.70
C LYS A 4 -0.42 -8.94 -23.28
N ARG A 5 0.18 -8.13 -22.42
CA ARG A 5 0.21 -8.40 -20.98
C ARG A 5 -1.20 -8.20 -20.47
N ASN A 6 -1.89 -9.29 -20.15
CA ASN A 6 -3.13 -9.20 -19.40
C ASN A 6 -2.84 -8.46 -18.08
N PRO A 7 -3.70 -7.50 -17.68
CA PRO A 7 -3.54 -6.80 -16.42
C PRO A 7 -3.41 -7.79 -15.28
N THR A 8 -2.41 -7.58 -14.42
CA THR A 8 -2.15 -8.47 -13.29
C THR A 8 -3.21 -8.26 -12.23
N LEU A 9 -4.19 -9.17 -12.17
CA LEU A 9 -5.20 -9.15 -11.10
C LEU A 9 -4.63 -9.53 -9.72
N ARG A 10 -3.45 -10.20 -9.65
CA ARG A 10 -2.78 -10.53 -8.40
C ARG A 10 -1.96 -9.32 -7.94
N GLN A 11 -2.53 -8.56 -7.01
CA GLN A 11 -1.94 -7.34 -6.49
C GLN A 11 -1.35 -7.60 -5.11
N HIS A 12 -0.01 -7.47 -5.00
CA HIS A 12 0.69 -7.77 -3.77
C HIS A 12 0.58 -6.60 -2.78
N TYR A 13 0.01 -6.86 -1.60
CA TYR A 13 0.04 -5.94 -0.47
C TYR A 13 1.32 -6.09 0.36
N VAL A 14 1.99 -7.25 0.32
CA VAL A 14 3.39 -7.40 0.73
C VAL A 14 4.23 -7.64 -0.50
N PRO A 15 5.14 -6.71 -0.88
CA PRO A 15 5.90 -6.83 -2.12
C PRO A 15 6.75 -8.09 -2.17
N VAL A 16 6.80 -8.73 -3.34
CA VAL A 16 7.63 -9.93 -3.59
C VAL A 16 9.10 -9.68 -3.23
N LYS A 17 9.67 -8.53 -3.62
CA LYS A 17 11.05 -8.15 -3.28
C LYS A 17 11.24 -8.00 -1.77
N PHE A 18 10.20 -7.61 -1.03
CA PHE A 18 10.27 -7.53 0.42
C PHE A 18 10.35 -8.94 1.03
N LEU A 19 9.45 -9.84 0.64
CA LEU A 19 9.40 -11.23 1.09
C LEU A 19 10.66 -12.05 0.70
N SER A 20 11.39 -11.65 -0.34
CA SER A 20 12.55 -12.38 -0.84
C SER A 20 13.65 -12.61 0.21
N ALA A 21 13.71 -11.79 1.26
CA ALA A 21 14.66 -11.97 2.36
C ALA A 21 14.38 -13.20 3.24
N TRP A 22 13.16 -13.71 3.22
CA TRP A 22 12.73 -14.93 3.95
C TRP A 22 12.69 -16.16 3.05
N ALA A 23 13.01 -16.02 1.78
CA ALA A 23 12.96 -17.12 0.83
C ALA A 23 14.35 -17.71 0.58
N ASP A 24 14.40 -19.04 0.49
CA ASP A 24 15.53 -19.78 -0.08
C ASP A 24 15.09 -20.30 -1.46
N ASP A 25 15.85 -19.99 -2.51
CA ASP A 25 15.55 -20.34 -3.91
C ASP A 25 14.13 -19.96 -4.36
N GLY A 26 13.60 -18.83 -3.84
CA GLY A 26 12.27 -18.31 -4.18
C GLY A 26 11.12 -18.98 -3.45
N VAL A 27 11.40 -19.83 -2.45
CA VAL A 27 10.43 -20.53 -1.61
C VAL A 27 10.57 -20.06 -0.15
N LEU A 28 9.44 -19.82 0.52
CA LEU A 28 9.37 -19.47 1.93
C LEU A 28 8.26 -20.26 2.62
N TRP A 29 8.27 -20.25 3.94
CA TRP A 29 7.22 -20.85 4.75
C TRP A 29 6.14 -19.83 5.05
N VAL A 30 4.87 -20.23 4.87
CA VAL A 30 3.69 -19.42 5.18
C VAL A 30 2.72 -20.21 6.05
N ARG A 31 2.13 -19.52 7.01
CA ARG A 31 1.00 -20.01 7.80
C ARG A 31 -0.21 -19.13 7.53
N TYR A 32 -1.32 -19.74 7.16
CA TYR A 32 -2.62 -19.08 6.96
C TYR A 32 -3.50 -19.32 8.17
N GLY A 33 -3.89 -18.29 8.88
CA GLY A 33 -4.72 -18.44 10.08
C GLY A 33 -4.14 -19.47 11.04
N HIS A 34 -4.98 -20.44 11.42
CA HIS A 34 -4.60 -21.54 12.31
C HIS A 34 -4.13 -22.80 11.57
N SER A 35 -3.90 -22.72 10.25
CA SER A 35 -3.46 -23.90 9.48
C SER A 35 -2.01 -24.28 9.77
N GLU A 36 -1.64 -25.52 9.43
CA GLU A 36 -0.24 -25.93 9.45
C GLU A 36 0.59 -25.10 8.47
N PRO A 37 1.82 -24.70 8.86
CA PRO A 37 2.74 -24.03 7.96
C PRO A 37 3.09 -24.88 6.75
N ARG A 38 3.11 -24.26 5.58
CA ARG A 38 3.47 -24.88 4.31
C ARG A 38 4.44 -24.04 3.50
N GLU A 39 5.17 -24.68 2.62
CA GLU A 39 6.00 -23.98 1.64
C GLU A 39 5.14 -23.31 0.57
N THR A 40 5.59 -22.17 0.10
CA THR A 40 4.99 -21.46 -1.02
C THR A 40 6.05 -20.67 -1.78
N SER A 41 5.77 -20.41 -3.05
CA SER A 41 6.61 -19.48 -3.82
C SER A 41 6.36 -18.04 -3.41
N LEU A 42 7.31 -17.16 -3.64
CA LEU A 42 7.18 -15.71 -3.43
C LEU A 42 5.95 -15.10 -4.11
N TYR A 43 5.54 -15.66 -5.26
CA TYR A 43 4.36 -15.21 -6.01
C TYR A 43 3.06 -15.89 -5.55
N GLY A 44 3.15 -16.84 -4.63
CA GLY A 44 2.02 -17.61 -4.10
C GLY A 44 1.39 -17.05 -2.82
N CYS A 45 1.91 -15.94 -2.30
CA CYS A 45 1.47 -15.34 -1.04
C CYS A 45 1.57 -13.82 -1.05
N GLY A 46 1.05 -13.14 -0.03
CA GLY A 46 1.15 -11.69 0.15
C GLY A 46 0.38 -10.88 -0.89
N PHE A 47 -0.63 -11.46 -1.54
CA PHE A 47 -1.45 -10.79 -2.55
C PHE A 47 -2.94 -11.06 -2.34
N GLU A 48 -3.74 -10.16 -2.90
CA GLU A 48 -5.19 -10.34 -3.06
C GLU A 48 -5.58 -9.97 -4.49
N LYS A 49 -6.63 -10.62 -5.00
CA LYS A 49 -7.10 -10.37 -6.36
C LYS A 49 -7.87 -9.06 -6.42
N GLY A 50 -7.32 -8.06 -7.13
CA GLY A 50 -8.00 -6.79 -7.38
C GLY A 50 -8.14 -5.88 -6.15
N ILE A 51 -7.29 -6.04 -5.11
CA ILE A 51 -7.36 -5.25 -3.87
C ILE A 51 -7.27 -3.74 -4.13
N TYR A 52 -6.53 -3.32 -5.16
CA TYR A 52 -6.37 -1.91 -5.56
C TYR A 52 -7.19 -1.54 -6.79
N THR A 53 -8.00 -2.45 -7.31
CA THR A 53 -8.85 -2.17 -8.48
C THR A 53 -10.04 -1.33 -8.04
N LEU A 54 -10.14 -0.12 -8.58
CA LEU A 54 -11.28 0.75 -8.34
C LEU A 54 -12.42 0.39 -9.30
N PRO A 55 -13.64 0.21 -8.80
CA PRO A 55 -14.78 -0.06 -9.66
C PRO A 55 -15.15 1.17 -10.49
N GLN A 56 -15.72 0.94 -11.67
CA GLN A 56 -16.23 2.00 -12.50
C GLN A 56 -17.44 2.68 -11.84
N LEU A 57 -17.38 4.01 -11.70
CA LEU A 57 -18.45 4.82 -11.16
C LEU A 57 -19.47 5.20 -12.22
N GLY A 58 -20.73 5.34 -11.84
CA GLY A 58 -21.71 6.13 -12.57
C GLY A 58 -21.52 7.63 -12.28
N PHE A 59 -22.27 8.50 -12.99
CA PHE A 59 -22.16 9.94 -12.81
C PHE A 59 -22.48 10.39 -11.38
N GLU A 60 -23.58 9.96 -10.81
CA GLU A 60 -23.98 10.29 -9.45
C GLU A 60 -22.99 9.79 -8.41
N GLU A 61 -22.50 8.55 -8.58
CA GLU A 61 -21.47 7.97 -7.73
C GLU A 61 -20.16 8.77 -7.79
N TYR A 62 -19.77 9.22 -8.99
CA TYR A 62 -18.59 10.07 -9.16
C TYR A 62 -18.76 11.43 -8.45
N MET A 63 -19.95 12.06 -8.57
CA MET A 63 -20.23 13.32 -7.88
C MET A 63 -20.23 13.18 -6.37
N GLU A 64 -20.68 12.04 -5.84
CA GLU A 64 -20.63 11.71 -4.43
C GLU A 64 -19.20 11.59 -3.92
N VAL A 65 -18.35 10.82 -4.64
CA VAL A 65 -16.92 10.68 -4.32
C VAL A 65 -16.20 12.02 -4.40
N SER A 66 -16.51 12.86 -5.40
CA SER A 66 -15.90 14.17 -5.57
C SER A 66 -16.20 15.08 -4.39
N ARG A 67 -17.46 15.17 -3.97
CA ARG A 67 -17.87 15.95 -2.78
C ARG A 67 -17.17 15.46 -1.52
N PHE A 68 -17.11 14.15 -1.31
CA PHE A 68 -16.37 13.58 -0.18
C PHE A 68 -14.89 13.95 -0.21
N ALA A 69 -14.26 13.93 -1.39
CA ALA A 69 -12.85 14.30 -1.55
C ALA A 69 -12.61 15.78 -1.26
N GLU A 70 -13.48 16.67 -1.74
CA GLU A 70 -13.41 18.11 -1.47
C GLU A 70 -13.48 18.40 0.03
N ASP A 71 -14.39 17.75 0.75
CA ASP A 71 -14.50 17.89 2.21
C ASP A 71 -13.28 17.29 2.93
N THR A 72 -12.84 16.12 2.48
CA THR A 72 -11.70 15.40 3.09
C THR A 72 -10.39 16.15 2.93
N PHE A 73 -10.16 16.74 1.75
CA PHE A 73 -8.92 17.47 1.43
C PHE A 73 -9.04 18.99 1.52
N LYS A 74 -10.07 19.50 2.20
CA LYS A 74 -10.28 20.92 2.38
C LYS A 74 -9.02 21.62 2.90
N GLY A 75 -8.56 22.64 2.18
CA GLY A 75 -7.31 23.36 2.50
C GLY A 75 -6.04 22.67 2.03
N ASP A 76 -6.17 21.63 1.23
CA ASP A 76 -5.06 20.85 0.68
C ASP A 76 -5.28 20.58 -0.83
N GLU A 77 -5.14 21.63 -1.62
CA GLU A 77 -5.43 21.59 -3.04
C GLU A 77 -4.55 20.60 -3.83
N ASP A 78 -3.30 20.41 -3.43
CA ASP A 78 -2.40 19.48 -4.13
C ASP A 78 -2.80 18.03 -3.91
N MET A 79 -3.25 17.69 -2.70
CA MET A 79 -3.75 16.36 -2.41
C MET A 79 -5.09 16.11 -3.09
N LEU A 80 -6.01 17.08 -3.03
CA LEU A 80 -7.28 17.01 -3.74
C LEU A 80 -7.05 16.78 -5.24
N ARG A 81 -6.18 17.57 -5.85
CA ARG A 81 -5.83 17.44 -7.27
C ARG A 81 -5.28 16.05 -7.59
N SER A 82 -4.32 15.57 -6.80
CA SER A 82 -3.70 14.25 -7.03
C SER A 82 -4.72 13.13 -6.92
N TYR A 83 -5.58 13.19 -5.92
CA TYR A 83 -6.66 12.23 -5.74
C TYR A 83 -7.68 12.29 -6.88
N MET A 84 -8.15 13.49 -7.22
CA MET A 84 -9.12 13.67 -8.30
C MET A 84 -8.58 13.22 -9.65
N GLN A 85 -7.32 13.50 -9.97
CA GLN A 85 -6.69 12.98 -11.20
C GLN A 85 -6.72 11.46 -11.26
N MET A 86 -6.46 10.80 -10.15
CA MET A 86 -6.40 9.34 -10.08
C MET A 86 -7.76 8.69 -10.31
N ILE A 87 -8.86 9.25 -9.77
CA ILE A 87 -10.21 8.67 -9.93
C ILE A 87 -10.88 9.11 -11.23
N THR A 88 -10.64 10.35 -11.68
CA THR A 88 -11.32 10.94 -12.81
C THR A 88 -10.78 10.42 -14.13
N PHE A 89 -9.48 10.28 -14.25
CA PHE A 89 -8.87 9.87 -15.52
C PHE A 89 -9.38 8.49 -15.99
N PRO A 90 -9.38 7.42 -15.17
CA PRO A 90 -9.97 6.15 -15.57
C PRO A 90 -11.46 6.24 -15.87
N TRP A 91 -12.22 6.97 -15.04
CA TRP A 91 -13.66 7.13 -15.22
C TRP A 91 -14.01 7.80 -16.55
N MET A 92 -13.39 8.93 -16.89
CA MET A 92 -13.63 9.66 -18.12
C MET A 92 -13.22 8.86 -19.35
N TRP A 93 -12.05 8.23 -19.33
CA TRP A 93 -11.61 7.39 -20.45
C TRP A 93 -12.57 6.24 -20.73
N LYS A 94 -13.11 5.63 -19.69
CA LYS A 94 -14.11 4.56 -19.87
C LYS A 94 -15.38 5.09 -20.53
N LEU A 95 -15.89 6.22 -20.09
CA LEU A 95 -17.06 6.85 -20.73
C LEU A 95 -16.81 7.18 -22.20
N VAL A 96 -15.65 7.76 -22.50
CA VAL A 96 -15.25 8.09 -23.87
C VAL A 96 -15.12 6.84 -24.74
N SER A 97 -14.46 5.80 -24.24
CA SER A 97 -14.25 4.55 -24.98
C SER A 97 -15.55 3.77 -25.23
N ASP A 98 -16.52 3.89 -24.32
CA ASP A 98 -17.84 3.26 -24.46
C ASP A 98 -18.81 4.11 -25.29
N GLY A 99 -18.43 5.31 -25.72
CA GLY A 99 -19.31 6.25 -26.42
C GLY A 99 -20.47 6.76 -25.55
N LYS A 100 -20.26 6.83 -24.24
CA LYS A 100 -21.28 7.18 -23.25
C LYS A 100 -21.11 8.57 -22.63
N LEU A 101 -20.19 9.38 -23.18
CA LEU A 101 -19.97 10.74 -22.67
C LEU A 101 -21.22 11.59 -22.96
N THR A 102 -21.91 11.98 -21.89
CA THR A 102 -23.09 12.84 -21.95
C THR A 102 -22.71 14.30 -21.77
N ARG A 103 -23.64 15.21 -22.04
CA ARG A 103 -23.44 16.65 -21.81
C ARG A 103 -23.13 16.98 -20.34
N SER A 104 -23.68 16.24 -19.41
CA SER A 104 -23.40 16.42 -17.98
C SER A 104 -21.96 16.09 -17.65
N GLU A 105 -21.45 14.96 -18.15
CA GLU A 105 -20.06 14.57 -17.98
C GLU A 105 -19.09 15.49 -18.71
N GLU A 106 -19.46 16.03 -19.88
CA GLU A 106 -18.70 17.08 -20.57
C GLU A 106 -18.55 18.33 -19.70
N CYS A 107 -19.61 18.77 -19.01
CA CYS A 107 -19.53 19.89 -18.08
C CYS A 107 -18.57 19.61 -16.92
N VAL A 108 -18.62 18.41 -16.31
CA VAL A 108 -17.68 18.00 -15.27
C VAL A 108 -16.24 18.00 -15.78
N LEU A 109 -16.04 17.48 -17.01
CA LEU A 109 -14.73 17.48 -17.65
C LEU A 109 -14.18 18.90 -17.85
N MET A 110 -15.02 19.84 -18.28
CA MET A 110 -14.65 21.25 -18.43
C MET A 110 -14.29 21.90 -17.10
N ASP A 111 -15.05 21.62 -16.07
CA ASP A 111 -14.78 22.13 -14.72
C ASP A 111 -13.43 21.61 -14.20
N MET A 112 -13.13 20.33 -14.40
CA MET A 112 -11.84 19.73 -14.05
C MET A 112 -10.66 20.32 -14.80
N VAL A 113 -10.84 20.69 -16.07
CA VAL A 113 -9.82 21.43 -16.82
C VAL A 113 -9.60 22.80 -16.21
N THR A 114 -10.69 23.51 -15.87
CA THR A 114 -10.64 24.82 -15.23
C THR A 114 -9.94 24.77 -13.88
N GLN A 115 -10.21 23.74 -13.10
CA GLN A 115 -9.56 23.49 -11.81
C GLN A 115 -8.17 22.83 -11.91
N ARG A 116 -7.67 22.60 -13.13
CA ARG A 116 -6.38 21.98 -13.42
C ARG A 116 -6.23 20.54 -12.93
N PHE A 117 -7.32 19.81 -12.75
CA PHE A 117 -7.27 18.37 -12.47
C PHE A 117 -6.84 17.55 -13.67
N ILE A 118 -7.22 17.97 -14.88
CA ILE A 118 -6.71 17.40 -16.13
C ILE A 118 -6.22 18.50 -17.07
N SER A 119 -5.33 18.16 -17.99
CA SER A 119 -4.84 19.12 -18.98
C SER A 119 -5.86 19.29 -20.13
N LYS A 120 -5.87 20.48 -20.73
CA LYS A 120 -6.68 20.72 -21.92
C LYS A 120 -6.34 19.76 -23.07
N ALA A 121 -5.05 19.42 -23.23
CA ALA A 121 -4.61 18.47 -24.25
C ALA A 121 -5.20 17.06 -24.01
N THR A 122 -5.32 16.63 -22.76
CA THR A 122 -5.98 15.36 -22.41
C THR A 122 -7.45 15.40 -22.73
N MET A 123 -8.14 16.50 -22.42
CA MET A 123 -9.54 16.70 -22.77
C MET A 123 -9.76 16.67 -24.29
N ASP A 124 -8.95 17.38 -25.06
CA ASP A 124 -9.03 17.41 -26.52
C ASP A 124 -8.79 16.02 -27.15
N LEU A 125 -7.93 15.21 -26.51
CA LEU A 125 -7.72 13.82 -26.92
C LEU A 125 -8.96 12.96 -26.62
N MET A 126 -9.53 13.08 -25.43
CA MET A 126 -10.74 12.36 -25.02
C MET A 126 -11.90 12.70 -25.96
N GLN A 127 -12.09 13.99 -26.30
CA GLN A 127 -13.13 14.41 -27.20
C GLN A 127 -12.97 13.78 -28.61
N ARG A 128 -11.74 13.80 -29.17
CA ARG A 128 -11.46 13.16 -30.46
C ARG A 128 -11.73 11.66 -30.49
N VAL A 129 -11.44 10.96 -29.36
CA VAL A 129 -11.74 9.53 -29.22
C VAL A 129 -13.26 9.33 -29.16
N ASN A 130 -13.97 10.14 -28.38
CA ASN A 130 -15.43 10.10 -28.28
C ASN A 130 -16.11 10.31 -29.65
N ASP A 131 -15.66 11.29 -30.40
CA ASP A 131 -16.18 11.57 -31.76
C ASP A 131 -15.97 10.38 -32.70
N LYS A 132 -14.81 9.70 -32.63
CA LYS A 132 -14.55 8.49 -33.42
C LYS A 132 -15.48 7.34 -33.02
N VAL A 133 -15.65 7.09 -31.73
CA VAL A 133 -16.54 6.04 -31.24
C VAL A 133 -17.98 6.29 -31.71
N HIS A 134 -18.47 7.54 -31.62
CA HIS A 134 -19.81 7.91 -32.09
C HIS A 134 -19.99 7.78 -33.60
N SER A 135 -18.93 7.99 -34.38
CA SER A 135 -18.96 7.77 -35.83
C SER A 135 -18.82 6.30 -36.24
N GLY A 136 -18.72 5.38 -35.29
CA GLY A 136 -18.50 3.96 -35.54
C GLY A 136 -17.07 3.61 -35.98
N ALA A 137 -16.13 4.56 -35.85
CA ALA A 137 -14.73 4.33 -36.13
C ALA A 137 -14.05 3.58 -34.99
N THR A 138 -13.09 2.71 -35.28
CA THR A 138 -12.33 1.97 -34.31
C THR A 138 -11.40 2.91 -33.52
N VAL A 139 -11.44 2.83 -32.19
CA VAL A 139 -10.43 3.46 -31.34
C VAL A 139 -9.13 2.67 -31.51
N PRO A 140 -7.97 3.34 -31.69
CA PRO A 140 -6.71 2.66 -31.79
C PRO A 140 -6.43 1.74 -30.59
N ASP A 141 -5.97 0.53 -30.83
CA ASP A 141 -5.73 -0.49 -29.80
C ASP A 141 -4.75 -0.01 -28.73
N ASP A 142 -3.75 0.80 -29.08
CA ASP A 142 -2.78 1.38 -28.16
C ASP A 142 -3.43 2.35 -27.14
N ILE A 143 -4.46 3.07 -27.54
CA ILE A 143 -5.25 3.95 -26.64
C ILE A 143 -6.09 3.08 -25.70
N MET A 144 -6.76 2.07 -26.21
CA MET A 144 -7.58 1.17 -25.40
C MET A 144 -6.72 0.39 -24.40
N GLU A 145 -5.54 -0.08 -24.80
CA GLU A 145 -4.59 -0.75 -23.89
C GLU A 145 -4.17 0.16 -22.72
N VAL A 146 -3.92 1.45 -22.99
CA VAL A 146 -3.59 2.43 -21.95
C VAL A 146 -4.76 2.63 -20.98
N VAL A 147 -5.99 2.73 -21.49
CA VAL A 147 -7.20 2.89 -20.68
C VAL A 147 -7.41 1.69 -19.76
N ASP A 148 -7.39 0.48 -20.33
CA ASP A 148 -7.61 -0.75 -19.58
C ASP A 148 -6.53 -0.95 -18.52
N ARG A 149 -5.28 -0.69 -18.85
CA ARG A 149 -4.17 -0.77 -17.91
C ARG A 149 -4.32 0.23 -16.77
N LYS A 150 -4.69 1.48 -17.06
CA LYS A 150 -4.88 2.52 -16.02
C LYS A 150 -6.04 2.22 -15.09
N ASN A 151 -7.11 1.62 -15.58
CA ASN A 151 -8.25 1.22 -14.75
C ASN A 151 -7.90 0.10 -13.76
N VAL A 152 -7.00 -0.82 -14.13
CA VAL A 152 -6.66 -1.99 -13.30
C VAL A 152 -5.38 -1.76 -12.49
N GLU A 153 -4.37 -1.11 -13.07
CA GLU A 153 -3.02 -1.01 -12.51
C GLU A 153 -2.68 0.39 -11.99
N GLY A 154 -3.55 1.39 -12.15
CA GLY A 154 -3.21 2.79 -11.85
C GLY A 154 -2.73 3.04 -10.42
N LEU A 155 -3.34 2.38 -9.43
CA LEU A 155 -2.89 2.43 -8.03
C LEU A 155 -1.64 1.59 -7.79
N GLU A 156 -1.55 0.43 -8.41
CA GLU A 156 -0.37 -0.43 -8.31
C GLU A 156 0.85 0.24 -8.95
N ASP A 157 0.70 0.88 -10.12
CA ASP A 157 1.75 1.71 -10.73
C ASP A 157 2.25 2.82 -9.80
N GLN A 158 1.33 3.45 -9.07
CA GLN A 158 1.70 4.49 -8.09
C GLN A 158 2.46 3.89 -6.90
N MET A 159 2.03 2.73 -6.39
CA MET A 159 2.74 2.02 -5.32
C MET A 159 4.15 1.60 -5.77
N CYS A 160 4.30 1.09 -7.00
CA CYS A 160 5.60 0.73 -7.58
C CYS A 160 6.59 1.91 -7.63
N ARG A 161 6.12 3.14 -7.84
CA ARG A 161 7.00 4.33 -7.80
C ARG A 161 7.57 4.58 -6.42
N TYR A 162 6.77 4.48 -5.37
CA TYR A 162 7.24 4.60 -3.99
C TYR A 162 8.23 3.48 -3.65
N GLU A 163 7.96 2.27 -4.13
CA GLU A 163 8.82 1.12 -3.93
C GLU A 163 10.20 1.29 -4.56
N THR A 164 10.29 1.86 -5.76
CA THR A 164 11.56 1.99 -6.50
C THR A 164 12.61 2.78 -5.73
N ALA A 165 12.23 3.92 -5.13
CA ALA A 165 13.14 4.72 -4.31
C ALA A 165 13.55 3.99 -3.02
N PHE A 166 12.60 3.27 -2.42
CA PHE A 166 12.83 2.52 -1.19
C PHE A 166 13.76 1.31 -1.37
N TRP A 167 13.70 0.61 -2.53
CA TRP A 167 14.49 -0.61 -2.72
C TRP A 167 16.00 -0.37 -2.65
N VAL A 168 16.47 0.77 -3.09
CA VAL A 168 17.90 1.12 -3.00
C VAL A 168 18.32 1.25 -1.54
N ILE A 169 17.47 1.89 -0.72
CA ILE A 169 17.72 2.06 0.71
C ILE A 169 17.63 0.71 1.43
N LEU A 170 16.59 -0.08 1.15
CA LEU A 170 16.40 -1.40 1.75
C LEU A 170 17.57 -2.34 1.47
N ASP A 171 18.06 -2.39 0.24
CA ASP A 171 19.18 -3.24 -0.15
C ASP A 171 20.48 -2.85 0.57
N ALA A 172 20.69 -1.55 0.85
CA ALA A 172 21.81 -1.09 1.68
C ALA A 172 21.64 -1.50 3.15
N LEU A 173 20.46 -1.24 3.73
CA LEU A 173 20.17 -1.62 5.12
C LEU A 173 20.29 -3.14 5.36
N ARG A 174 19.89 -3.97 4.39
CA ARG A 174 20.07 -5.43 4.45
C ARG A 174 21.52 -5.88 4.46
N ARG A 175 22.44 -5.05 3.97
CA ARG A 175 23.89 -5.26 4.09
C ARG A 175 24.51 -4.65 5.33
N GLY A 176 23.69 -4.04 6.20
CA GLY A 176 24.14 -3.32 7.39
C GLY A 176 24.66 -1.89 7.10
N ASP A 177 24.48 -1.40 5.88
CA ASP A 177 24.91 -0.05 5.48
C ASP A 177 23.78 0.94 5.78
N VAL A 178 24.00 1.77 6.78
CA VAL A 178 23.07 2.85 7.22
C VAL A 178 23.35 4.18 6.54
N SER A 179 24.38 4.27 5.69
CA SER A 179 24.79 5.53 5.04
C SER A 179 23.68 6.22 4.23
N PRO A 180 22.73 5.50 3.57
CA PRO A 180 21.60 6.14 2.91
C PRO A 180 20.72 6.98 3.83
N LEU A 181 20.64 6.64 5.11
CA LEU A 181 19.84 7.38 6.10
C LEU A 181 20.46 8.72 6.51
N ASN A 182 21.67 9.03 6.06
CA ASN A 182 22.30 10.36 6.23
C ASN A 182 21.76 11.40 5.22
N ASP A 183 21.14 10.94 4.13
CA ASP A 183 20.50 11.80 3.14
C ASP A 183 19.03 12.03 3.48
N LYS A 184 18.63 13.30 3.58
CA LYS A 184 17.27 13.70 3.93
C LYS A 184 16.22 13.18 2.94
N ASN A 185 16.54 13.14 1.64
CA ASN A 185 15.60 12.67 0.62
C ASN A 185 15.38 11.17 0.75
N ASN A 186 16.44 10.42 1.06
CA ASN A 186 16.33 8.99 1.34
C ASN A 186 15.51 8.73 2.61
N VAL A 187 15.71 9.50 3.67
CA VAL A 187 14.88 9.41 4.89
C VAL A 187 13.41 9.67 4.56
N LEU A 188 13.11 10.72 3.79
CA LEU A 188 11.73 10.99 3.36
C LEU A 188 11.14 9.88 2.51
N ALA A 189 11.92 9.34 1.56
CA ALA A 189 11.48 8.20 0.74
C ALA A 189 11.23 6.93 1.59
N PHE A 190 12.10 6.69 2.58
CA PHE A 190 11.92 5.58 3.52
C PHE A 190 10.64 5.73 4.35
N VAL A 191 10.42 6.91 4.93
CA VAL A 191 9.21 7.22 5.72
C VAL A 191 7.96 7.12 4.85
N ASP A 192 7.98 7.70 3.65
CA ASP A 192 6.85 7.68 2.73
C ASP A 192 6.46 6.25 2.31
N TYR A 193 7.46 5.43 2.00
CA TYR A 193 7.23 4.00 1.73
C TYR A 193 6.68 3.27 2.96
N THR A 194 7.28 3.49 4.14
CA THR A 194 6.85 2.83 5.38
C THR A 194 5.39 3.11 5.68
N LEU A 195 4.97 4.36 5.59
CA LEU A 195 3.56 4.74 5.77
C LEU A 195 2.65 4.17 4.68
N THR A 196 3.11 4.17 3.43
CA THR A 196 2.34 3.57 2.33
C THR A 196 2.15 2.07 2.56
N GLN A 197 3.22 1.37 2.94
CA GLN A 197 3.18 -0.08 3.21
C GLN A 197 2.30 -0.41 4.42
N PHE A 198 2.33 0.42 5.46
CA PHE A 198 1.48 0.29 6.64
C PHE A 198 -0.01 0.38 6.27
N LEU A 199 -0.38 1.38 5.47
CA LEU A 199 -1.77 1.70 5.16
C LEU A 199 -2.40 0.85 4.05
N ARG A 200 -1.59 0.23 3.18
CA ARG A 200 -2.10 -0.56 2.04
C ARG A 200 -2.47 -2.00 2.38
N THR A 201 -2.23 -2.42 3.61
CA THR A 201 -2.50 -3.79 4.06
C THR A 201 -4.00 -4.03 4.23
N PRO A 202 -4.47 -5.30 4.11
CA PRO A 202 -5.88 -5.63 4.28
C PRO A 202 -6.47 -5.11 5.59
N LYS A 203 -5.70 -5.14 6.69
CA LYS A 203 -6.13 -4.66 8.00
C LYS A 203 -6.57 -3.20 8.00
N TYR A 204 -5.75 -2.33 7.41
CA TYR A 204 -6.04 -0.89 7.38
C TYR A 204 -7.06 -0.51 6.32
N LEU A 205 -7.13 -1.27 5.23
CA LEU A 205 -8.21 -1.16 4.26
C LEU A 205 -9.55 -1.57 4.88
N GLU A 206 -9.56 -2.56 5.78
CA GLU A 206 -10.76 -2.97 6.52
C GLU A 206 -11.21 -1.92 7.56
N LEU A 207 -10.26 -1.29 8.26
CA LEU A 207 -10.58 -0.24 9.24
C LEU A 207 -11.38 0.92 8.60
N ALA A 208 -11.16 1.19 7.32
CA ALA A 208 -11.92 2.20 6.59
C ALA A 208 -13.37 1.75 6.29
N ARG A 209 -13.70 0.44 6.35
CA ARG A 209 -15.07 -0.07 6.10
C ARG A 209 -16.11 0.45 7.10
N THR A 210 -15.73 0.77 8.31
CA THR A 210 -16.66 1.34 9.31
C THR A 210 -17.22 2.69 8.88
N ILE A 211 -16.49 3.44 8.06
CA ILE A 211 -16.93 4.74 7.52
C ILE A 211 -17.81 4.52 6.27
N GLU A 212 -17.69 3.37 5.64
CA GLU A 212 -18.33 3.03 4.37
C GLU A 212 -19.78 2.58 4.50
N ALA A 213 -20.28 2.28 5.72
CA ALA A 213 -21.61 1.72 5.94
C ALA A 213 -22.77 2.56 5.35
N ASN A 214 -22.51 3.83 5.02
CA ASN A 214 -23.48 4.75 4.43
C ASN A 214 -23.39 4.87 2.91
N TYR A 215 -22.48 4.14 2.27
CA TYR A 215 -22.19 4.25 0.83
C TYR A 215 -22.39 2.91 0.14
N ASN A 216 -22.69 2.93 -1.16
CA ASN A 216 -22.65 1.70 -1.94
C ASN A 216 -21.19 1.22 -2.10
N GLU A 217 -20.99 -0.07 -2.40
CA GLU A 217 -19.66 -0.70 -2.46
C GLU A 217 -18.66 0.02 -3.39
N LYS A 218 -19.14 0.56 -4.52
CA LYS A 218 -18.28 1.26 -5.48
C LYS A 218 -17.77 2.58 -4.93
N VAL A 219 -18.68 3.39 -4.38
CA VAL A 219 -18.36 4.68 -3.73
C VAL A 219 -17.47 4.43 -2.52
N ALA A 220 -17.79 3.42 -1.71
CA ALA A 220 -17.04 3.03 -0.53
C ALA A 220 -15.56 2.74 -0.84
N LYS A 221 -15.24 2.00 -1.91
CA LYS A 221 -13.85 1.73 -2.31
C LYS A 221 -13.07 2.99 -2.66
N HIS A 222 -13.70 3.96 -3.31
CA HIS A 222 -13.06 5.25 -3.62
C HIS A 222 -12.88 6.11 -2.36
N ILE A 223 -13.90 6.19 -1.50
CA ILE A 223 -13.83 6.91 -0.22
C ILE A 223 -12.72 6.35 0.67
N ARG A 224 -12.59 5.02 0.76
CA ARG A 224 -11.50 4.34 1.48
C ARG A 224 -10.14 4.86 1.06
N LEU A 225 -9.94 4.98 -0.22
CA LEU A 225 -8.69 5.49 -0.77
C LEU A 225 -8.43 6.94 -0.36
N ALA A 226 -9.45 7.82 -0.40
CA ALA A 226 -9.33 9.20 0.06
C ALA A 226 -8.92 9.28 1.54
N ILE A 227 -9.54 8.44 2.39
CA ILE A 227 -9.22 8.35 3.81
C ILE A 227 -7.77 7.92 4.02
N VAL A 228 -7.31 6.89 3.32
CA VAL A 228 -5.92 6.40 3.39
C VAL A 228 -4.94 7.49 2.98
N TYR A 229 -5.21 8.22 1.90
CA TYR A 229 -4.37 9.33 1.45
C TYR A 229 -4.33 10.48 2.47
N ARG A 230 -5.48 10.86 3.01
CA ARG A 230 -5.57 11.90 4.05
C ARG A 230 -4.80 11.52 5.29
N PHE A 231 -4.96 10.26 5.72
CA PHE A 231 -4.28 9.73 6.89
C PHE A 231 -2.75 9.69 6.70
N LYS A 232 -2.29 9.16 5.56
CA LYS A 232 -0.87 9.17 5.21
C LYS A 232 -0.26 10.57 5.31
N LYS A 233 -0.95 11.57 4.75
CA LYS A 233 -0.45 12.95 4.78
C LYS A 233 -0.40 13.51 6.20
N HIS A 234 -1.40 13.22 7.01
CA HIS A 234 -1.42 13.62 8.41
C HIS A 234 -0.21 13.03 9.17
N LEU A 235 0.05 11.74 9.01
CA LEU A 235 1.20 11.09 9.61
C LEU A 235 2.54 11.66 9.12
N LEU A 236 2.66 11.92 7.81
CA LEU A 236 3.86 12.58 7.26
C LEU A 236 4.07 13.98 7.84
N ALA A 237 3.00 14.76 8.01
CA ALA A 237 3.07 16.09 8.60
C ALA A 237 3.51 16.05 10.07
N GLU A 238 2.99 15.09 10.85
CA GLU A 238 3.40 14.87 12.24
C GLU A 238 4.88 14.48 12.32
N ILE A 239 5.32 13.49 11.55
CA ILE A 239 6.72 13.07 11.50
C ILE A 239 7.64 14.25 11.11
N ASN A 240 7.22 15.06 10.14
CA ASN A 240 7.98 16.23 9.73
C ASN A 240 8.01 17.34 10.80
N SER A 241 6.95 17.51 11.59
CA SER A 241 6.89 18.49 12.68
C SER A 241 7.78 18.08 13.86
N MET A 242 7.96 16.79 14.07
CA MET A 242 8.77 16.20 15.14
C MET A 242 10.27 16.10 14.79
N LYS A 243 10.77 16.92 13.89
CA LYS A 243 12.13 16.88 13.26
C LYS A 243 13.33 16.62 14.16
N LYS A 244 13.18 16.74 15.47
CA LYS A 244 14.28 16.55 16.44
C LYS A 244 14.22 15.23 17.21
N VAL A 245 13.15 14.44 17.05
CA VAL A 245 12.82 13.33 17.96
C VAL A 245 12.67 12.00 17.24
N TYR A 246 12.33 12.02 15.93
CA TYR A 246 12.17 10.78 15.14
C TYR A 246 13.55 10.23 14.73
N ARG A 247 13.77 8.95 15.09
CA ARG A 247 14.99 8.22 14.72
C ARG A 247 14.64 7.00 13.91
N ILE A 248 15.50 6.69 12.94
CA ILE A 248 15.49 5.42 12.20
C ILE A 248 16.73 4.66 12.66
N GLU A 249 16.53 3.50 13.26
CA GLU A 249 17.61 2.67 13.82
C GLU A 249 17.58 1.30 13.14
N LEU A 250 18.75 0.81 12.76
CA LEU A 250 18.92 -0.56 12.27
C LEU A 250 19.13 -1.48 13.47
N ILE A 251 18.33 -2.53 13.56
CA ILE A 251 18.36 -3.53 14.63
C ILE A 251 18.92 -4.83 14.05
N ARG A 252 19.89 -5.41 14.76
CA ARG A 252 20.48 -6.70 14.43
C ARG A 252 19.99 -7.79 15.38
N ASN A 253 19.59 -8.88 14.81
CA ASN A 253 19.22 -10.11 15.51
C ASN A 253 20.38 -11.12 15.43
N ASP A 254 21.15 -11.19 16.50
CA ASP A 254 22.27 -12.14 16.65
C ASP A 254 21.84 -13.45 17.33
N THR A 255 20.55 -13.63 17.61
CA THR A 255 20.01 -14.82 18.29
C THR A 255 19.78 -15.98 17.32
N ASN A 256 19.43 -17.15 17.85
CA ASN A 256 19.05 -18.30 17.01
C ASN A 256 17.61 -18.25 16.52
N LEU A 257 16.81 -17.28 16.96
CA LEU A 257 15.43 -17.09 16.57
C LEU A 257 15.34 -16.05 15.46
N ASP A 258 14.85 -16.45 14.28
CA ASP A 258 14.64 -15.52 13.17
C ASP A 258 13.47 -14.57 13.42
N PHE A 259 13.53 -13.34 12.88
CA PHE A 259 12.35 -12.52 12.72
C PHE A 259 11.40 -13.17 11.70
N ILE A 260 10.12 -13.12 12.02
CA ILE A 260 9.04 -13.41 11.07
C ILE A 260 8.55 -12.10 10.44
N ILE A 261 7.67 -12.22 9.45
CA ILE A 261 6.94 -11.10 8.87
C ILE A 261 5.48 -11.50 8.66
N GLY A 262 4.56 -10.55 8.75
CA GLY A 262 3.14 -10.76 8.53
C GLY A 262 2.60 -10.12 7.27
N ASP A 263 1.33 -10.33 7.00
CA ASP A 263 0.57 -9.60 5.97
C ASP A 263 0.37 -8.12 6.34
N VAL A 264 0.67 -7.76 7.59
CA VAL A 264 0.94 -6.40 8.07
C VAL A 264 2.44 -6.33 8.40
N PRO A 265 3.30 -6.02 7.40
CA PRO A 265 4.75 -6.14 7.57
C PRO A 265 5.37 -5.07 8.48
N ILE A 266 4.63 -4.02 8.76
CA ILE A 266 5.04 -2.92 9.64
C ILE A 266 4.07 -2.86 10.81
N VAL A 267 4.59 -2.92 12.01
CA VAL A 267 3.78 -2.91 13.22
C VAL A 267 4.08 -1.66 14.06
N ASN A 268 3.02 -1.07 14.63
CA ASN A 268 3.17 -0.01 15.61
C ASN A 268 3.26 -0.63 17.01
N LEU A 269 4.37 -0.45 17.68
CA LEU A 269 4.61 -1.02 19.00
C LEU A 269 3.82 -0.34 20.13
N GLU A 270 3.32 0.90 19.90
CA GLU A 270 2.48 1.63 20.86
C GLU A 270 1.00 1.15 20.88
N GLY A 271 0.65 0.19 20.03
CA GLY A 271 -0.68 -0.43 20.00
C GLY A 271 -1.67 0.24 19.06
N HIS A 272 -2.97 -0.09 19.28
CA HIS A 272 -4.06 0.35 18.38
C HIS A 272 -4.65 1.71 18.75
N GLU A 273 -4.34 2.23 19.92
CA GLU A 273 -4.73 3.59 20.24
C GLU A 273 -4.01 4.53 19.28
N TYR A 274 -4.79 5.33 18.58
CA TYR A 274 -4.32 6.30 17.60
C TYR A 274 -3.13 7.05 18.17
N PRO A 275 -1.97 6.91 17.55
CA PRO A 275 -0.73 7.21 18.24
C PRO A 275 -0.56 8.72 18.36
N LYS A 276 -0.53 9.18 19.58
CA LYS A 276 0.20 10.40 19.89
C LYS A 276 1.68 10.21 19.57
N HIS A 277 2.13 8.95 19.49
CA HIS A 277 3.50 8.53 19.22
C HIS A 277 3.48 7.29 18.31
N MET A 278 4.31 7.26 17.29
CA MET A 278 4.42 6.16 16.34
C MET A 278 5.78 5.49 16.48
N ASP A 279 5.79 4.33 17.13
CA ASP A 279 6.96 3.46 17.22
C ASP A 279 6.79 2.31 16.23
N MET A 280 7.28 2.51 15.00
CA MET A 280 7.17 1.56 13.91
C MET A 280 8.31 0.56 13.92
N PHE A 281 7.98 -0.72 13.89
CA PHE A 281 8.91 -1.82 13.76
C PHE A 281 8.71 -2.51 12.42
N LEU A 282 9.79 -2.69 11.67
CA LEU A 282 9.80 -3.24 10.33
C LEU A 282 10.92 -4.29 10.21
N PRO A 283 10.65 -5.59 10.29
CA PRO A 283 11.61 -6.60 9.90
C PRO A 283 11.94 -6.45 8.42
N ILE A 284 13.23 -6.41 8.07
CA ILE A 284 13.69 -6.31 6.69
C ILE A 284 14.41 -7.57 6.21
N SER A 285 14.74 -8.47 7.13
CA SER A 285 15.22 -9.82 6.88
C SER A 285 15.06 -10.67 8.16
N PRO A 286 15.31 -11.98 8.14
CA PRO A 286 15.32 -12.80 9.36
C PRO A 286 16.28 -12.30 10.46
N ARG A 287 17.30 -11.51 10.07
CA ARG A 287 18.37 -11.06 10.97
C ARG A 287 18.44 -9.55 11.17
N LEU A 288 17.66 -8.78 10.42
CA LEU A 288 17.68 -7.33 10.50
C LEU A 288 16.27 -6.77 10.52
N ALA A 289 16.09 -5.74 11.32
CA ALA A 289 14.87 -4.94 11.35
C ALA A 289 15.21 -3.44 11.40
N VAL A 290 14.24 -2.62 11.11
CA VAL A 290 14.32 -1.16 11.29
C VAL A 290 13.29 -0.76 12.34
N PHE A 291 13.72 0.06 13.26
CA PHE A 291 12.85 0.79 14.17
C PHE A 291 12.79 2.25 13.74
N MET A 292 11.58 2.81 13.69
CA MET A 292 11.34 4.21 13.42
C MET A 292 10.39 4.76 14.48
N GLY A 293 10.87 5.64 15.36
CA GLY A 293 10.07 6.15 16.46
C GLY A 293 10.60 7.41 17.12
N GLU A 294 9.76 7.99 17.98
CA GLU A 294 10.07 9.25 18.69
C GLU A 294 11.15 9.05 19.76
N LYS A 295 11.12 7.92 20.46
CA LYS A 295 12.10 7.57 21.50
C LYS A 295 12.64 6.19 21.24
N SER A 296 13.94 6.08 21.06
CA SER A 296 14.58 4.77 21.09
C SER A 296 14.41 4.17 22.49
N ARG A 297 13.58 3.13 22.62
CA ARG A 297 13.48 2.30 23.81
C ARG A 297 14.73 1.43 24.01
N LEU A 298 15.54 1.33 22.96
CA LEU A 298 16.67 0.41 22.85
C LEU A 298 18.03 1.14 22.87
N ARG A 299 18.11 2.33 23.44
CA ARG A 299 19.32 3.17 23.42
C ARG A 299 20.57 2.50 23.99
N THR A 300 21.60 2.45 23.13
CA THR A 300 22.98 2.65 23.54
C THR A 300 23.52 3.90 22.82
N GLU A 301 24.22 4.76 23.52
CA GLU A 301 24.81 5.98 22.96
C GLU A 301 25.72 5.61 21.78
N ASN A 302 25.48 6.22 20.61
CA ASN A 302 26.32 6.17 19.43
C ASN A 302 26.33 4.90 18.54
N SER A 303 25.37 3.97 18.59
CA SER A 303 25.33 2.92 17.59
C SER A 303 24.01 2.90 16.81
N TYR A 304 24.09 2.97 15.50
CA TYR A 304 22.99 2.72 14.57
C TYR A 304 22.62 1.23 14.51
N LEU A 305 23.29 0.37 15.23
CA LEU A 305 23.08 -1.07 15.24
C LEU A 305 22.91 -1.57 16.66
N LEU A 306 21.66 -1.90 17.02
CA LEU A 306 21.33 -2.53 18.29
C LEU A 306 21.28 -4.04 18.11
N SER A 307 21.83 -4.79 19.08
CA SER A 307 21.69 -6.24 19.15
C SER A 307 20.60 -6.61 20.15
N LEU A 308 19.72 -7.55 19.77
CA LEU A 308 18.64 -8.03 20.61
C LEU A 308 18.98 -9.37 21.25
N ASP A 309 18.38 -9.65 22.39
CA ASP A 309 18.31 -10.99 22.98
C ASP A 309 17.11 -11.79 22.42
N SER A 310 17.07 -13.09 22.74
CA SER A 310 16.04 -13.99 22.21
C SER A 310 14.63 -13.67 22.75
N GLU A 311 14.52 -13.13 23.95
CA GLU A 311 13.24 -12.74 24.55
C GLU A 311 12.65 -11.52 23.83
N SER A 312 13.48 -10.55 23.52
CA SER A 312 13.10 -9.37 22.72
C SER A 312 12.66 -9.76 21.31
N VAL A 313 13.39 -10.67 20.65
CA VAL A 313 13.02 -11.17 19.31
C VAL A 313 11.68 -11.91 19.36
N ASP A 314 11.47 -12.75 20.37
CA ASP A 314 10.21 -13.47 20.57
C ASP A 314 9.03 -12.51 20.80
N SER A 315 9.22 -11.50 21.63
CA SER A 315 8.21 -10.48 21.91
C SER A 315 7.83 -9.70 20.64
N LEU A 316 8.81 -9.30 19.82
CA LEU A 316 8.58 -8.62 18.56
C LEU A 316 7.87 -9.52 17.54
N ASN A 317 8.24 -10.81 17.47
CA ASN A 317 7.55 -11.77 16.62
C ASN A 317 6.10 -11.98 17.05
N ARG A 318 5.81 -12.03 18.37
CA ARG A 318 4.43 -12.05 18.88
C ARG A 318 3.65 -10.83 18.42
N ARG A 319 4.27 -9.65 18.50
CA ARG A 319 3.62 -8.41 18.06
C ARG A 319 3.31 -8.42 16.57
N ILE A 320 4.20 -8.95 15.71
CA ILE A 320 3.93 -9.13 14.29
C ILE A 320 2.71 -10.03 14.08
N CYS A 321 2.64 -11.14 14.82
CA CYS A 321 1.50 -12.05 14.74
C CYS A 321 0.18 -11.41 15.16
N GLU A 322 0.17 -10.68 16.26
CA GLU A 322 -1.01 -9.98 16.79
C GLU A 322 -1.56 -8.96 15.80
N GLU A 323 -0.69 -8.32 15.02
CA GLU A 323 -1.06 -7.36 14.00
C GLU A 323 -1.48 -7.99 12.68
N SER A 324 -1.05 -9.23 12.40
CA SER A 324 -1.37 -9.95 11.17
C SER A 324 -2.83 -10.42 11.16
N VAL A 325 -3.44 -10.47 9.97
CA VAL A 325 -4.85 -10.82 9.79
C VAL A 325 -5.00 -12.24 9.22
N LEU A 326 -4.20 -12.58 8.20
CA LEU A 326 -4.37 -13.82 7.44
C LEU A 326 -3.12 -14.67 7.35
N GLN A 327 -1.96 -14.04 7.21
CA GLN A 327 -0.74 -14.71 6.79
C GLN A 327 0.45 -14.22 7.62
N ILE A 328 1.27 -15.18 8.04
CA ILE A 328 2.61 -14.92 8.55
C ILE A 328 3.61 -15.75 7.77
N TYR A 329 4.81 -15.20 7.61
CA TYR A 329 5.85 -15.78 6.78
C TYR A 329 7.14 -15.91 7.56
N ALA A 330 7.89 -16.99 7.31
CA ALA A 330 9.19 -17.25 7.90
C ALA A 330 10.13 -17.92 6.91
N LYS A 331 11.42 -17.88 7.23
CA LYS A 331 12.46 -18.58 6.48
C LYS A 331 12.40 -20.10 6.69
N SER A 332 11.99 -20.54 7.89
CA SER A 332 11.90 -21.95 8.24
C SER A 332 10.58 -22.30 8.91
N LYS A 333 10.14 -23.56 8.77
CA LYS A 333 8.95 -24.11 9.41
C LYS A 333 9.01 -24.02 10.93
N ASP A 334 10.16 -24.30 11.50
CA ASP A 334 10.34 -24.43 12.95
C ASP A 334 10.02 -23.13 13.70
N VAL A 335 10.28 -21.98 13.09
CA VAL A 335 9.93 -20.67 13.66
C VAL A 335 8.41 -20.49 13.76
N LEU A 336 7.64 -21.07 12.85
CA LEU A 336 6.17 -20.96 12.82
C LEU A 336 5.47 -22.01 13.67
N VAL A 337 6.09 -23.18 13.88
CA VAL A 337 5.50 -24.31 14.64
C VAL A 337 5.86 -24.27 16.11
N GLY A 338 7.11 -23.93 16.43
CA GLY A 338 7.67 -24.08 17.77
C GLY A 338 7.13 -23.12 18.83
N ARG A 339 6.29 -22.16 18.44
CA ARG A 339 5.75 -21.13 19.32
C ARG A 339 4.32 -20.80 18.90
N ASP A 340 3.46 -20.67 19.90
CA ASP A 340 2.05 -20.33 19.67
C ASP A 340 1.90 -18.83 19.35
N TYR A 341 2.52 -18.41 18.24
CA TYR A 341 2.51 -17.01 17.85
C TYR A 341 1.11 -16.49 17.46
N CYS A 342 0.17 -17.36 17.10
CA CYS A 342 -1.00 -16.90 16.36
C CYS A 342 -2.33 -17.49 16.80
N ALA A 343 -2.45 -17.91 18.06
CA ALA A 343 -3.68 -18.54 18.52
C ALA A 343 -4.90 -17.62 18.59
N MET A 344 -4.75 -16.29 18.52
CA MET A 344 -5.86 -15.42 18.91
C MET A 344 -6.47 -14.50 17.86
N ASN A 345 -5.77 -14.12 16.79
CA ASN A 345 -6.25 -13.02 15.92
C ASN A 345 -6.32 -13.32 14.42
N LEU A 346 -5.77 -14.45 13.95
CA LEU A 346 -5.86 -14.80 12.53
C LEU A 346 -7.25 -15.34 12.20
N LEU A 347 -7.92 -14.70 11.24
CA LEU A 347 -9.21 -15.17 10.74
C LEU A 347 -9.06 -16.53 10.03
N PRO A 348 -10.00 -17.45 10.18
CA PRO A 348 -10.02 -18.69 9.40
C PRO A 348 -10.04 -18.37 7.90
N TYR A 349 -9.24 -19.09 7.12
CA TYR A 349 -9.18 -18.92 5.66
C TYR A 349 -10.55 -18.97 4.97
N SER A 350 -11.49 -19.77 5.51
CA SER A 350 -12.85 -19.90 5.02
C SER A 350 -13.73 -18.66 5.21
N GLU A 351 -13.42 -17.78 6.16
CA GLU A 351 -14.22 -16.57 6.41
C GLU A 351 -13.86 -15.41 5.50
N VAL A 352 -12.69 -15.44 4.88
CA VAL A 352 -12.17 -14.35 4.05
C VAL A 352 -12.52 -14.49 2.58
N TYR A 353 -12.70 -15.73 2.11
CA TYR A 353 -12.94 -16.04 0.68
C TYR A 353 -14.32 -16.63 0.39
N SER A 354 -15.25 -16.57 1.35
CA SER A 354 -16.63 -17.04 1.19
C SER A 354 -17.63 -15.93 0.84
N SER A 355 -17.18 -14.73 0.51
CA SER A 355 -18.03 -13.62 0.03
C SER A 355 -17.76 -13.27 -1.43
#